data_d299476df11b0402ce477c187fc75d6c
#
_entry.id   d299476df11b0402ce477c187fc75d6c
#
_cell.length_a   1.000
_cell.length_b   1.000
_cell.length_c   1.000
_cell.angle_alpha   90.00
_cell.angle_beta   90.00
_cell.angle_gamma   90.00
#
_symmetry.space_group_name_H-M   'P 1'
#
loop_
_entity.id
_entity.type
_entity.pdbx_description
1 polymer ?
#
loop_
_entity_poly.entity_id
_entity_poly.type
_entity_poly.pdbx_seq_one_letter_code
_entity_poly.pdbx_strand_id
1 'polypeptide(L)'
;MIAQTKIDTKTTGGGTDQIQIAMTLLVRDEADIIEDNIRFHHAMGVDQFIIMDNLSMDETPQILKRLSAEIPIRIIRQTDDDYDQGTWVTDMARQAAQLIGNGWIINNDADEFWVPRSGSLKLFLAAL
;
A
#
# COMPACT_ATOMS: atom_id res chain seq x y z
N MET A 1 10.22 -7.22 6.06
CA MET A 1 10.86 -5.90 6.31
C MET A 1 9.95 -4.80 5.84
N ILE A 2 9.80 -3.78 6.63
CA ILE A 2 8.96 -2.64 6.32
C ILE A 2 9.85 -1.46 5.97
N ALA A 3 9.56 -0.81 4.85
CA ALA A 3 10.21 0.44 4.47
C ALA A 3 9.16 1.50 4.28
N GLN A 4 9.45 2.70 4.68
CA GLN A 4 8.55 3.83 4.50
C GLN A 4 9.30 4.99 3.87
N THR A 5 8.62 5.72 3.01
CA THR A 5 9.18 6.86 2.31
C THR A 5 8.23 8.04 2.44
N LYS A 6 8.73 9.14 2.91
CA LYS A 6 7.97 10.38 2.93
C LYS A 6 8.13 11.10 1.60
N ILE A 7 7.03 11.47 1.01
CA ILE A 7 7.00 12.25 -0.22
C ILE A 7 6.64 13.68 0.15
N ASP A 8 7.49 14.61 -0.26
CA ASP A 8 7.25 16.02 -0.02
C ASP A 8 7.10 16.69 -1.39
N THR A 9 5.90 16.77 -1.87
CA THR A 9 5.60 17.49 -3.10
C THR A 9 5.17 18.89 -2.74
N LYS A 10 5.80 19.89 -3.33
CA LYS A 10 5.37 21.26 -3.14
C LYS A 10 3.99 21.44 -3.71
N THR A 11 3.02 21.43 -2.88
CA THR A 11 1.69 21.84 -3.31
C THR A 11 1.59 23.34 -3.15
N THR A 12 1.41 23.98 -4.27
CA THR A 12 1.07 25.38 -4.23
C THR A 12 -0.41 25.50 -3.98
N GLY A 13 -0.88 25.54 -2.95
CA GLY A 13 -2.30 25.68 -2.94
C GLY A 13 -3.00 25.39 -1.76
N GLY A 14 -2.48 25.51 -0.95
CA GLY A 14 -3.32 25.73 -0.02
C GLY A 14 -3.88 24.87 0.79
N GLY A 15 -3.42 24.43 1.35
CA GLY A 15 -3.82 24.40 2.46
C GLY A 15 -4.40 23.38 3.16
N THR A 16 -4.84 22.49 2.69
CA THR A 16 -5.23 21.39 3.52
C THR A 16 -4.10 20.44 3.51
N ASP A 17 -3.45 20.47 4.55
CA ASP A 17 -2.35 19.60 4.80
C ASP A 17 -2.81 18.16 4.97
N GLN A 18 -3.69 17.70 4.13
CA GLN A 18 -4.10 16.31 4.21
C GLN A 18 -3.00 15.45 3.64
N ILE A 19 -2.28 14.86 4.55
CA ILE A 19 -1.29 13.86 4.22
C ILE A 19 -2.00 12.63 3.70
N GLN A 20 -1.54 12.15 2.56
CA GLN A 20 -2.02 10.89 2.02
C GLN A 20 -1.04 9.77 2.32
N ILE A 21 -1.58 8.58 2.48
CA ILE A 21 -0.78 7.39 2.74
C ILE A 21 -1.05 6.37 1.65
N ALA A 22 0.00 5.93 1.00
CA ALA A 22 -0.07 4.80 0.09
C ALA A 22 0.67 3.61 0.70
N MET A 23 0.13 2.42 0.51
CA MET A 23 0.77 1.19 0.97
C MET A 23 1.00 0.29 -0.22
N THR A 24 2.21 -0.26 -0.32
CA THR A 24 2.54 -1.25 -1.33
C THR A 24 2.62 -2.63 -0.69
N LEU A 25 2.14 -3.63 -1.41
CA LEU A 25 2.19 -5.02 -0.99
C LEU A 25 2.62 -5.88 -2.17
N LEU A 26 3.66 -6.67 -1.97
CA LEU A 26 4.03 -7.72 -2.91
C LEU A 26 3.53 -9.03 -2.33
N VAL A 27 2.64 -9.71 -3.04
CA VAL A 27 1.94 -10.86 -2.49
C VAL A 27 2.06 -12.08 -3.40
N ARG A 28 2.05 -13.24 -2.77
CA ARG A 28 1.98 -14.52 -3.46
C ARG A 28 1.33 -15.53 -2.53
N ASP A 29 0.17 -16.06 -2.94
CA ASP A 29 -0.56 -17.07 -2.16
C ASP A 29 -0.86 -16.61 -0.73
N GLU A 30 -1.46 -15.42 -0.60
CA GLU A 30 -1.77 -14.80 0.69
C GLU A 30 -3.29 -14.72 0.93
N ALA A 31 -4.06 -15.65 0.35
CA ALA A 31 -5.52 -15.61 0.43
C ALA A 31 -6.05 -15.65 1.86
N ASP A 32 -5.30 -16.25 2.77
CA ASP A 32 -5.71 -16.39 4.16
C ASP A 32 -5.62 -15.08 4.96
N ILE A 33 -4.85 -14.11 4.51
CA ILE A 33 -4.61 -12.90 5.30
C ILE A 33 -4.79 -11.59 4.52
N ILE A 34 -4.77 -11.63 3.19
CA ILE A 34 -4.67 -10.39 2.41
C ILE A 34 -5.88 -9.47 2.62
N GLU A 35 -7.06 -10.01 2.73
CA GLU A 35 -8.25 -9.19 2.96
C GLU A 35 -8.19 -8.48 4.30
N ASP A 36 -7.82 -9.20 5.35
CA ASP A 36 -7.70 -8.61 6.68
C ASP A 36 -6.65 -7.50 6.69
N ASN A 37 -5.52 -7.72 6.03
CA ASN A 37 -4.47 -6.72 5.94
C ASN A 37 -4.95 -5.44 5.28
N ILE A 38 -5.60 -5.56 4.13
CA ILE A 38 -6.07 -4.40 3.35
C ILE A 38 -7.16 -3.65 4.13
N ARG A 39 -8.14 -4.36 4.67
CA ARG A 39 -9.22 -3.72 5.40
C ARG A 39 -8.72 -3.03 6.67
N PHE A 40 -7.81 -3.68 7.38
CA PHE A 40 -7.23 -3.08 8.58
C PHE A 40 -6.51 -1.78 8.26
N HIS A 41 -5.62 -1.79 7.27
CA HIS A 41 -4.83 -0.61 6.96
C HIS A 41 -5.68 0.50 6.32
N HIS A 42 -6.70 0.14 5.56
CA HIS A 42 -7.64 1.12 5.05
C HIS A 42 -8.37 1.82 6.21
N ALA A 43 -8.80 1.07 7.20
CA ALA A 43 -9.44 1.62 8.39
C ALA A 43 -8.48 2.49 9.20
N MET A 44 -7.17 2.19 9.16
CA MET A 44 -6.15 2.98 9.84
C MET A 44 -5.78 4.26 9.09
N GLY A 45 -6.31 4.49 7.90
CA GLY A 45 -6.10 5.71 7.15
C GLY A 45 -5.29 5.60 5.88
N VAL A 46 -4.96 4.40 5.44
CA VAL A 46 -4.29 4.23 4.14
C VAL A 46 -5.27 4.60 3.03
N ASP A 47 -4.86 5.52 2.16
CA ASP A 47 -5.70 6.07 1.11
C ASP A 47 -5.61 5.29 -0.20
N GLN A 48 -4.47 4.74 -0.50
CA GLN A 48 -4.21 4.08 -1.78
C GLN A 48 -3.34 2.86 -1.58
N PHE A 49 -3.72 1.76 -2.21
CA PHE A 49 -2.90 0.56 -2.22
C PHE A 49 -2.36 0.31 -3.62
N ILE A 50 -1.11 -0.14 -3.70
CA ILE A 50 -0.51 -0.72 -4.89
C ILE A 50 -0.14 -2.15 -4.52
N ILE A 51 -0.76 -3.12 -5.16
CA ILE A 51 -0.56 -4.52 -4.78
C ILE A 51 -0.12 -5.29 -6.01
N MET A 52 1.06 -5.89 -5.91
CA MET A 52 1.60 -6.73 -6.98
C MET A 52 1.37 -8.18 -6.61
N ASP A 53 0.62 -8.87 -7.45
CA ASP A 53 0.37 -10.30 -7.30
C ASP A 53 1.37 -11.06 -8.16
N ASN A 54 2.27 -11.78 -7.51
CA ASN A 54 3.30 -12.55 -8.20
C ASN A 54 2.93 -14.02 -8.24
N LEU A 55 2.24 -14.40 -9.30
CA LEU A 55 1.98 -15.82 -9.63
C LEU A 55 1.18 -16.58 -8.56
N SER A 56 0.25 -15.92 -7.88
CA SER A 56 -0.60 -16.61 -6.91
C SER A 56 -1.43 -17.71 -7.60
N MET A 57 -1.47 -18.85 -6.96
CA MET A 57 -2.24 -20.02 -7.42
C MET A 57 -3.51 -20.22 -6.60
N ASP A 58 -3.65 -19.51 -5.49
CA ASP A 58 -4.83 -19.56 -4.64
C ASP A 58 -5.85 -18.48 -5.03
N GLU A 59 -6.75 -18.12 -4.13
CA GLU A 59 -7.80 -17.14 -4.38
C GLU A 59 -7.32 -15.69 -4.24
N THR A 60 -6.03 -15.44 -4.02
CA THR A 60 -5.52 -14.07 -3.86
C THR A 60 -5.97 -13.13 -4.98
N PRO A 61 -5.86 -13.49 -6.27
CA PRO A 61 -6.27 -12.56 -7.33
C PRO A 61 -7.74 -12.19 -7.27
N GLN A 62 -8.61 -13.15 -6.96
CA GLN A 62 -10.05 -12.92 -6.88
C GLN A 62 -10.40 -12.00 -5.70
N ILE A 63 -9.73 -12.21 -4.56
CA ILE A 63 -9.92 -11.37 -3.38
C ILE A 63 -9.52 -9.92 -3.68
N LEU A 64 -8.38 -9.71 -4.32
CA LEU A 64 -7.90 -8.38 -4.69
C LEU A 64 -8.87 -7.68 -5.63
N LYS A 65 -9.37 -8.41 -6.62
CA LYS A 65 -10.32 -7.84 -7.58
C LYS A 65 -11.61 -7.42 -6.88
N ARG A 66 -12.12 -8.26 -5.99
CA ARG A 66 -13.33 -7.94 -5.24
C ARG A 66 -13.15 -6.72 -4.35
N LEU A 67 -12.03 -6.64 -3.64
CA LEU A 67 -11.74 -5.50 -2.76
C LEU A 67 -11.54 -4.21 -3.53
N SER A 68 -11.02 -4.27 -4.75
CA SER A 68 -10.77 -3.07 -5.55
C SER A 68 -12.05 -2.34 -5.95
N ALA A 69 -13.21 -2.98 -5.83
CA ALA A 69 -14.49 -2.33 -6.03
C ALA A 69 -14.90 -1.44 -4.85
N GLU A 70 -14.30 -1.63 -3.68
CA GLU A 70 -14.64 -0.90 -2.46
C GLU A 70 -13.51 0.01 -1.99
N ILE A 71 -12.28 -0.37 -2.23
CA ILE A 71 -11.08 0.26 -1.67
C ILE A 71 -10.16 0.64 -2.82
N PRO A 72 -9.51 1.82 -2.79
CA PRO A 72 -8.60 2.21 -3.85
C PRO A 72 -7.38 1.29 -3.91
N ILE A 73 -7.40 0.37 -4.85
CA ILE A 73 -6.32 -0.59 -5.06
C ILE A 73 -5.94 -0.60 -6.52
N ARG A 74 -4.65 -0.39 -6.80
CA ARG A 74 -4.08 -0.69 -8.11
C ARG A 74 -3.46 -2.08 -8.05
N ILE A 75 -3.94 -2.97 -8.89
CA ILE A 75 -3.46 -4.34 -8.94
C ILE A 75 -2.48 -4.48 -10.10
N ILE A 76 -1.29 -5.00 -9.81
CA ILE A 76 -0.27 -5.30 -10.80
C ILE A 76 -0.08 -6.81 -10.81
N ARG A 77 -0.12 -7.39 -12.01
CA ARG A 77 0.15 -8.81 -12.15
C ARG A 77 1.58 -9.02 -12.61
N GLN A 78 2.38 -9.66 -11.78
CA GLN A 78 3.78 -9.96 -12.09
C GLN A 78 3.92 -11.43 -12.46
N THR A 79 4.33 -11.67 -13.70
CA THR A 79 4.44 -13.04 -14.23
C THR A 79 5.87 -13.58 -14.21
N ASP A 80 6.83 -12.77 -13.85
CA ASP A 80 8.21 -13.22 -13.71
C ASP A 80 8.41 -13.96 -12.40
N ASP A 81 9.27 -14.93 -12.42
CA ASP A 81 9.59 -15.75 -11.24
C ASP A 81 11.08 -15.63 -10.89
N ASP A 82 11.69 -14.51 -11.20
CA ASP A 82 13.10 -14.28 -10.96
C ASP A 82 13.41 -13.64 -9.60
N TYR A 83 12.38 -13.37 -8.81
CA TYR A 83 12.48 -12.82 -7.46
C TYR A 83 13.22 -11.49 -7.35
N ASP A 84 13.17 -10.68 -8.39
CA ASP A 84 13.76 -9.35 -8.35
C ASP A 84 12.88 -8.39 -7.53
N GLN A 85 12.67 -8.72 -6.27
CA GLN A 85 11.74 -8.02 -5.40
C GLN A 85 12.15 -6.57 -5.17
N GLY A 86 13.46 -6.30 -5.12
CA GLY A 86 13.92 -4.93 -4.93
C GLY A 86 13.48 -4.00 -6.04
N THR A 87 13.59 -4.44 -7.30
CA THR A 87 13.13 -3.66 -8.44
C THR A 87 11.60 -3.51 -8.40
N TRP A 88 10.88 -4.57 -8.09
CA TRP A 88 9.42 -4.53 -8.06
C TRP A 88 8.89 -3.59 -6.99
N VAL A 89 9.45 -3.65 -5.79
CA VAL A 89 9.05 -2.77 -4.69
C VAL A 89 9.36 -1.31 -5.05
N THR A 90 10.50 -1.05 -5.65
CA THR A 90 10.86 0.29 -6.10
C THR A 90 9.88 0.82 -7.13
N ASP A 91 9.47 -0.02 -8.09
CA ASP A 91 8.50 0.38 -9.11
C ASP A 91 7.13 0.66 -8.50
N MET A 92 6.70 -0.17 -7.56
CA MET A 92 5.43 0.07 -6.86
C MET A 92 5.47 1.38 -6.08
N ALA A 93 6.57 1.66 -5.39
CA ALA A 93 6.72 2.91 -4.65
C ALA A 93 6.68 4.11 -5.60
N ARG A 94 7.28 4.00 -6.77
CA ARG A 94 7.23 5.06 -7.77
C ARG A 94 5.81 5.30 -8.27
N GLN A 95 5.05 4.24 -8.54
CA GLN A 95 3.65 4.37 -8.93
C GLN A 95 2.82 4.98 -7.81
N ALA A 96 3.06 4.57 -6.57
CA ALA A 96 2.37 5.15 -5.43
C ALA A 96 2.63 6.65 -5.32
N ALA A 97 3.87 7.07 -5.51
CA ALA A 97 4.24 8.48 -5.48
C ALA A 97 3.50 9.30 -6.53
N GLN A 98 3.20 8.71 -7.68
CA GLN A 98 2.44 9.38 -8.73
C GLN A 98 0.96 9.50 -8.40
N LEU A 99 0.44 8.60 -7.59
CA LEU A 99 -0.99 8.57 -7.27
C LEU A 99 -1.36 9.43 -6.07
N ILE A 100 -0.43 9.68 -5.18
CA ILE A 100 -0.67 10.53 -4.03
C ILE A 100 0.15 11.81 -4.16
N GLY A 101 -0.29 12.85 -3.50
CA GLY A 101 0.46 14.08 -3.44
C GLY A 101 1.45 14.05 -2.29
N ASN A 102 1.22 14.93 -1.33
CA ASN A 102 2.05 14.99 -0.14
C ASN A 102 1.70 13.85 0.83
N GLY A 103 2.68 13.08 1.26
CA GLY A 103 2.37 12.02 2.17
C GLY A 103 3.46 10.99 2.37
N TRP A 104 3.05 9.78 2.66
CA TRP A 104 3.93 8.67 2.98
C TRP A 104 3.63 7.46 2.10
N ILE A 105 4.68 6.73 1.78
CA ILE A 105 4.58 5.42 1.17
C ILE A 105 5.11 4.40 2.17
N ILE A 106 4.30 3.40 2.46
CA ILE A 106 4.65 2.30 3.33
C ILE A 106 4.77 1.05 2.48
N ASN A 107 5.98 0.50 2.38
CA ASN A 107 6.17 -0.81 1.75
C ASN A 107 5.98 -1.86 2.84
N ASN A 108 5.00 -2.71 2.66
CA ASN A 108 4.53 -3.62 3.71
C ASN A 108 4.49 -5.06 3.20
N ASP A 109 4.50 -6.00 4.12
CA ASP A 109 4.27 -7.41 3.83
C ASP A 109 2.85 -7.79 4.23
N ALA A 110 2.28 -8.81 3.57
CA ALA A 110 0.88 -9.17 3.77
C ALA A 110 0.56 -9.63 5.19
N ASP A 111 1.53 -10.11 5.93
CA ASP A 111 1.36 -10.57 7.31
C ASP A 111 1.78 -9.53 8.35
N GLU A 112 2.04 -8.29 7.93
CA GLU A 112 2.44 -7.23 8.85
C GLU A 112 1.35 -6.18 8.99
N PHE A 113 1.07 -5.79 10.24
CA PHE A 113 0.02 -4.84 10.57
C PHE A 113 0.62 -3.68 11.36
N TRP A 114 0.39 -2.47 10.86
CA TRP A 114 0.84 -1.26 11.53
C TRP A 114 -0.22 -0.78 12.51
N VAL A 115 0.09 -0.87 13.80
CA VAL A 115 -0.86 -0.55 14.87
C VAL A 115 -0.37 0.67 15.63
N PRO A 116 -0.74 1.89 15.21
CA PRO A 116 -0.34 3.10 15.91
C PRO A 116 -1.12 3.24 17.22
N ARG A 117 -0.49 3.84 18.22
CA ARG A 117 -1.12 4.05 19.53
C ARG A 117 -2.36 4.93 19.43
N SER A 118 -2.35 5.88 18.50
CA SER A 118 -3.48 6.79 18.30
C SER A 118 -4.68 6.14 17.64
N GLY A 119 -4.55 4.92 17.12
CA GLY A 119 -5.58 4.28 16.32
C GLY A 119 -5.68 4.83 14.91
N SER A 120 -4.75 5.68 14.48
CA SER A 120 -4.75 6.27 13.15
C SER A 120 -3.33 6.45 12.65
N LEU A 121 -3.03 5.87 11.48
CA LEU A 121 -1.74 6.08 10.82
C LEU A 121 -1.58 7.53 10.38
N LYS A 122 -2.67 8.18 9.98
CA LYS A 122 -2.60 9.59 9.59
C LYS A 122 -2.15 10.48 10.73
N LEU A 123 -2.71 10.29 11.90
CA LEU A 123 -2.28 11.07 13.07
C LEU A 123 -0.83 10.78 13.44
N PHE A 124 -0.45 9.52 13.39
CA PHE A 124 0.91 9.12 13.73
C PHE A 124 1.93 9.72 12.73
N LEU A 125 1.69 9.55 11.44
CA LEU A 125 2.62 10.00 10.41
C LEU A 125 2.62 11.51 10.25
N ALA A 126 1.49 12.17 10.48
CA ALA A 126 1.40 13.62 10.42
C ALA A 126 2.24 14.30 11.51
N ALA A 127 2.50 13.62 12.61
CA ALA A 127 3.32 14.13 13.69
C ALA A 127 4.82 14.02 13.43
N LEU A 128 5.22 13.28 12.39
CA LEU A 128 6.62 13.17 12.01
C LEU A 128 7.01 14.34 11.09
#